data_ffd2d8ea1950907915fb1fd9b3bf1ae2
#
_entry.id   ffd2d8ea1950907915fb1fd9b3bf1ae2
#
_cell.length_a   1.000
_cell.length_b   1.000
_cell.length_c   1.000
_cell.angle_alpha   90.00
_cell.angle_beta   90.00
_cell.angle_gamma   90.00
#
_symmetry.space_group_name_H-M   'P 1'
#
loop_
_entity.id
_entity.type
_entity.pdbx_description
1 polymer ?
#
loop_
_entity_poly.entity_id
_entity_poly.type
_entity_poly.pdbx_seq_one_letter_code
_entity_poly.pdbx_strand_id
1 'polypeptide(L)'
;MGIHLPLTRAPLSWALVCLALTPPWSATARAEEAGHEHGQGTGYGQPGSVSDVARTIEVTALDSMRHEPSNITVKTAETVAFVVRNAGQMRHEFMLGDAKEQHGHAEMMEAHPDMVHEEPDAVTVEPGQTKMLVWRFGAPGLVEGACHLPGHYEAGMVTRIQVTE
;
A
#
# COMPACT_ATOMS: atom_id res chain seq x y z
N MET A 1 -73.98 -15.23 -56.64
CA MET A 1 -73.66 -16.30 -57.61
C MET A 1 -72.30 -15.90 -58.19
N GLY A 2 -71.30 -16.69 -58.08
CA GLY A 2 -69.99 -16.43 -58.70
C GLY A 2 -68.85 -16.99 -57.88
N ILE A 3 -68.61 -18.26 -58.12
CA ILE A 3 -67.56 -19.08 -57.49
C ILE A 3 -66.29 -18.83 -58.25
N HIS A 4 -65.21 -18.49 -57.60
CA HIS A 4 -63.89 -18.72 -58.14
C HIS A 4 -62.92 -19.27 -57.07
N LEU A 5 -62.47 -20.45 -57.25
CA LEU A 5 -61.46 -21.21 -56.50
C LEU A 5 -60.06 -20.76 -56.89
N PRO A 6 -59.09 -21.17 -56.09
CA PRO A 6 -57.82 -20.47 -55.91
C PRO A 6 -56.66 -21.09 -56.69
N LEU A 7 -55.67 -20.32 -56.94
CA LEU A 7 -54.36 -20.76 -57.40
C LEU A 7 -53.34 -20.77 -56.27
N THR A 8 -52.94 -21.94 -55.88
CA THR A 8 -51.84 -22.22 -54.97
C THR A 8 -50.51 -21.91 -55.64
N ARG A 9 -49.75 -21.05 -55.06
CA ARG A 9 -48.32 -20.88 -55.37
C ARG A 9 -47.50 -21.21 -54.13
N ALA A 10 -46.62 -22.20 -54.30
CA ALA A 10 -45.64 -22.62 -53.29
C ALA A 10 -44.58 -21.55 -53.06
N PRO A 11 -44.10 -21.36 -51.80
CA PRO A 11 -43.00 -20.44 -51.53
C PRO A 11 -41.66 -21.09 -51.75
N LEU A 12 -40.78 -20.42 -52.46
CA LEU A 12 -39.34 -20.70 -52.50
C LEU A 12 -38.73 -20.48 -51.13
N SER A 13 -38.12 -21.55 -50.57
CA SER A 13 -37.29 -21.48 -49.40
C SER A 13 -35.99 -20.77 -49.74
N TRP A 14 -35.80 -19.60 -49.22
CA TRP A 14 -34.51 -18.93 -49.19
C TRP A 14 -33.82 -19.28 -47.86
N ALA A 15 -32.79 -20.12 -47.94
CA ALA A 15 -31.90 -20.39 -46.83
C ALA A 15 -31.06 -19.15 -46.57
N LEU A 16 -31.35 -18.44 -45.51
CA LEU A 16 -30.50 -17.37 -44.95
C LEU A 16 -29.32 -18.02 -44.24
N VAL A 17 -28.16 -17.96 -44.87
CA VAL A 17 -26.88 -18.26 -44.25
C VAL A 17 -26.56 -17.08 -43.32
N CYS A 18 -26.81 -17.25 -42.04
CA CYS A 18 -26.31 -16.33 -41.01
C CYS A 18 -24.81 -16.53 -40.84
N LEU A 19 -24.04 -15.67 -41.49
CA LEU A 19 -22.63 -15.52 -41.23
C LEU A 19 -22.47 -14.87 -39.83
N ALA A 20 -22.14 -15.65 -38.80
CA ALA A 20 -21.84 -15.18 -37.50
C ALA A 20 -20.50 -14.40 -37.53
N LEU A 21 -20.58 -13.09 -37.60
CA LEU A 21 -19.46 -12.19 -37.32
C LEU A 21 -19.21 -12.24 -35.83
N THR A 22 -18.19 -13.00 -35.40
CA THR A 22 -17.64 -12.89 -34.04
C THR A 22 -16.94 -11.55 -33.92
N PRO A 23 -17.29 -10.72 -32.91
CA PRO A 23 -16.55 -9.50 -32.66
C PRO A 23 -15.12 -9.85 -32.19
N PRO A 24 -14.11 -9.06 -32.58
CA PRO A 24 -12.77 -9.24 -32.07
C PRO A 24 -12.81 -8.98 -30.57
N TRP A 25 -12.29 -9.93 -29.81
CA TRP A 25 -12.10 -9.84 -28.37
C TRP A 25 -11.28 -8.57 -28.07
N SER A 26 -11.94 -7.54 -27.60
CA SER A 26 -11.26 -6.39 -27.04
C SER A 26 -10.49 -6.88 -25.84
N ALA A 27 -9.18 -7.03 -26.00
CA ALA A 27 -8.27 -7.14 -24.88
C ALA A 27 -8.39 -5.83 -24.09
N THR A 28 -9.16 -5.85 -23.02
CA THR A 28 -9.07 -4.81 -22.00
C THR A 28 -7.65 -4.87 -21.47
N ALA A 29 -6.85 -3.91 -21.88
CA ALA A 29 -5.60 -3.61 -21.21
C ALA A 29 -5.94 -3.33 -19.74
N ARG A 30 -5.65 -4.31 -18.90
CA ARG A 30 -5.65 -4.14 -17.45
C ARG A 30 -4.51 -3.16 -17.22
N ALA A 31 -4.82 -1.95 -16.84
CA ALA A 31 -3.84 -1.06 -16.24
C ALA A 31 -3.30 -1.83 -15.03
N GLU A 32 -2.05 -2.26 -15.11
CA GLU A 32 -1.31 -2.69 -13.95
C GLU A 32 -1.20 -1.44 -13.09
N GLU A 33 -2.07 -1.33 -12.10
CA GLU A 33 -1.77 -0.48 -10.97
C GLU A 33 -0.48 -1.04 -10.38
N ALA A 34 0.59 -0.28 -10.55
CA ALA A 34 1.83 -0.49 -9.81
C ALA A 34 1.55 -0.16 -8.34
N GLY A 35 0.77 -1.01 -7.68
CA GLY A 35 0.73 -1.06 -6.25
C GLY A 35 2.12 -1.47 -5.82
N HIS A 36 2.84 -0.57 -5.16
CA HIS A 36 4.07 -0.94 -4.48
C HIS A 36 3.74 -2.07 -3.52
N GLU A 37 4.27 -3.27 -3.77
CA GLU A 37 4.16 -4.40 -2.85
C GLU A 37 5.01 -4.10 -1.60
N HIS A 38 4.51 -3.22 -0.75
CA HIS A 38 5.05 -3.03 0.58
C HIS A 38 4.64 -4.23 1.44
N GLY A 39 5.60 -4.95 1.98
CA GLY A 39 5.35 -5.93 3.03
C GLY A 39 5.47 -7.41 2.69
N GLN A 40 6.02 -7.80 1.54
CA GLN A 40 6.38 -9.19 1.29
C GLN A 40 7.90 -9.40 1.45
N GLY A 41 8.33 -9.74 2.68
CA GLY A 41 9.65 -10.33 2.92
C GLY A 41 10.84 -9.52 2.39
N THR A 42 10.90 -8.23 2.68
CA THR A 42 12.06 -7.38 2.38
C THR A 42 13.24 -7.76 3.28
N GLY A 43 14.45 -7.36 2.91
CA GLY A 43 15.65 -7.65 3.72
C GLY A 43 15.54 -7.13 5.15
N TYR A 44 14.78 -6.03 5.38
CA TYR A 44 14.57 -5.43 6.71
C TYR A 44 13.41 -6.06 7.50
N GLY A 45 12.57 -6.91 6.88
CA GLY A 45 11.53 -7.64 7.61
C GLY A 45 10.24 -7.87 6.83
N GLN A 46 9.17 -8.08 7.56
CA GLN A 46 7.83 -8.36 7.03
C GLN A 46 6.75 -7.99 8.06
N PRO A 47 5.48 -7.86 7.65
CA PRO A 47 4.36 -7.70 8.57
C PRO A 47 4.34 -8.80 9.63
N GLY A 48 4.18 -8.42 10.89
CA GLY A 48 4.11 -9.33 12.03
C GLY A 48 2.67 -9.64 12.42
N SER A 49 2.48 -10.72 13.21
CA SER A 49 1.20 -11.01 13.85
C SER A 49 1.16 -10.40 15.25
N VAL A 50 0.01 -9.87 15.64
CA VAL A 50 -0.21 -9.35 17.00
C VAL A 50 0.04 -10.41 18.07
N SER A 51 -0.26 -11.69 17.78
CA SER A 51 0.01 -12.81 18.70
C SER A 51 1.50 -13.06 18.97
N ASP A 52 2.37 -12.61 18.06
CA ASP A 52 3.81 -12.86 18.10
C ASP A 52 4.60 -11.67 18.63
N VAL A 53 3.91 -10.60 19.05
CA VAL A 53 4.53 -9.38 19.57
C VAL A 53 5.34 -9.70 20.83
N ALA A 54 6.66 -9.55 20.73
CA ALA A 54 7.58 -9.70 21.82
C ALA A 54 7.70 -8.42 22.67
N ARG A 55 7.48 -7.25 22.04
CA ARG A 55 7.63 -5.94 22.66
C ARG A 55 6.76 -4.89 21.96
N THR A 56 6.21 -3.98 22.77
CA THR A 56 5.56 -2.77 22.26
C THR A 56 6.48 -1.56 22.47
N ILE A 57 6.59 -0.73 21.45
CA ILE A 57 7.34 0.53 21.48
C ILE A 57 6.38 1.67 21.16
N GLU A 58 6.27 2.61 22.08
CA GLU A 58 5.55 3.85 21.83
C GLU A 58 6.44 4.81 21.03
N VAL A 59 5.89 5.36 19.93
CA VAL A 59 6.53 6.40 19.13
C VAL A 59 5.66 7.63 19.17
N THR A 60 6.24 8.75 19.60
CA THR A 60 5.55 10.04 19.59
C THR A 60 6.04 10.87 18.41
N ALA A 61 5.12 11.27 17.53
CA ALA A 61 5.37 12.22 16.47
C ALA A 61 5.10 13.65 16.96
N LEU A 62 6.04 14.56 16.69
CA LEU A 62 6.06 15.93 17.22
C LEU A 62 6.21 16.96 16.10
N ASP A 63 5.56 18.11 16.22
CA ASP A 63 5.68 19.25 15.29
C ASP A 63 7.07 19.88 15.28
N SER A 64 7.97 19.48 16.18
CA SER A 64 9.40 19.80 16.13
C SER A 64 10.18 18.99 15.10
N MET A 65 9.49 18.25 14.22
CA MET A 65 10.05 17.33 13.22
C MET A 65 10.90 16.24 13.88
N ARG A 66 10.34 15.60 14.89
CA ARG A 66 11.01 14.50 15.62
C ARG A 66 10.03 13.37 15.88
N HIS A 67 10.56 12.17 15.81
CA HIS A 67 10.00 11.01 16.46
C HIS A 67 10.74 10.73 17.78
N GLU A 68 10.01 10.39 18.81
CA GLU A 68 10.57 9.96 20.09
C GLU A 68 10.06 8.56 20.44
N PRO A 69 11.00 7.60 20.67
CA PRO A 69 12.47 7.74 20.69
C PRO A 69 13.07 7.86 19.28
N SER A 70 14.19 8.59 19.16
CA SER A 70 14.92 8.74 17.90
C SER A 70 15.87 7.58 17.58
N ASN A 71 16.14 6.70 18.56
CA ASN A 71 16.98 5.52 18.38
C ASN A 71 16.39 4.32 19.12
N ILE A 72 16.34 3.19 18.45
CA ILE A 72 15.81 1.93 18.94
C ILE A 72 16.79 0.82 18.58
N THR A 73 16.92 -0.20 19.44
CA THR A 73 17.62 -1.43 19.11
C THR A 73 16.64 -2.59 19.20
N VAL A 74 16.62 -3.44 18.18
CA VAL A 74 15.81 -4.66 18.09
C VAL A 74 16.70 -5.84 17.68
N LYS A 75 16.15 -7.06 17.77
CA LYS A 75 16.84 -8.27 17.30
C LYS A 75 16.27 -8.76 15.98
N THR A 76 17.09 -9.49 15.24
CA THR A 76 16.63 -10.31 14.12
C THR A 76 15.48 -11.21 14.56
N ALA A 77 14.45 -11.30 13.72
CA ALA A 77 13.22 -12.06 13.95
C ALA A 77 12.36 -11.57 15.14
N GLU A 78 12.73 -10.48 15.80
CA GLU A 78 11.87 -9.86 16.83
C GLU A 78 10.62 -9.26 16.17
N THR A 79 9.45 -9.55 16.73
CA THR A 79 8.18 -8.91 16.33
C THR A 79 7.86 -7.79 17.31
N VAL A 80 7.77 -6.57 16.78
CA VAL A 80 7.52 -5.36 17.56
C VAL A 80 6.20 -4.73 17.14
N ALA A 81 5.39 -4.34 18.11
CA ALA A 81 4.26 -3.44 17.89
C ALA A 81 4.72 -1.99 18.12
N PHE A 82 4.64 -1.16 17.10
CA PHE A 82 4.83 0.28 17.22
C PHE A 82 3.47 0.94 17.44
N VAL A 83 3.33 1.62 18.56
CA VAL A 83 2.15 2.44 18.87
C VAL A 83 2.53 3.89 18.59
N VAL A 84 2.15 4.37 17.41
CA VAL A 84 2.51 5.69 16.90
C VAL A 84 1.44 6.69 17.29
N ARG A 85 1.80 7.66 18.13
CA ARG A 85 0.92 8.72 18.60
C ARG A 85 1.37 10.08 18.05
N ASN A 86 0.47 10.79 17.43
CA ASN A 86 0.70 12.19 17.07
C ASN A 86 0.35 13.11 18.25
N ALA A 87 1.37 13.75 18.84
CA ALA A 87 1.20 14.71 19.91
C ALA A 87 1.24 16.18 19.42
N GLY A 88 1.36 16.38 18.10
CA GLY A 88 1.38 17.68 17.44
C GLY A 88 0.02 18.13 16.93
N GLN A 89 0.04 19.19 16.11
CA GLN A 89 -1.12 19.78 15.43
C GLN A 89 -1.07 19.56 13.91
N MET A 90 0.04 19.04 13.38
CA MET A 90 0.22 18.68 11.97
C MET A 90 0.08 17.19 11.79
N ARG A 91 -0.29 16.76 10.58
CA ARG A 91 -0.28 15.37 10.19
C ARG A 91 1.18 14.87 10.13
N HIS A 92 1.39 13.65 10.57
CA HIS A 92 2.68 12.97 10.52
C HIS A 92 2.54 11.56 9.96
N GLU A 93 3.67 10.99 9.59
CA GLU A 93 3.79 9.64 9.09
C GLU A 93 4.86 8.88 9.88
N PHE A 94 4.73 7.57 9.97
CA PHE A 94 5.77 6.67 10.43
C PHE A 94 5.83 5.48 9.47
N MET A 95 6.83 5.49 8.57
CA MET A 95 7.07 4.48 7.56
C MET A 95 8.38 3.75 7.87
N LEU A 96 8.32 2.42 8.00
CA LEU A 96 9.48 1.57 8.20
C LEU A 96 10.13 1.23 6.86
N GLY A 97 11.44 1.32 6.77
CA GLY A 97 12.17 0.93 5.56
C GLY A 97 13.67 0.94 5.77
N ASP A 98 14.39 0.18 4.95
CA ASP A 98 15.81 0.38 4.75
C ASP A 98 16.08 1.59 3.85
N ALA A 99 17.34 1.91 3.58
CA ALA A 99 17.69 3.09 2.79
C ALA A 99 17.08 3.09 1.38
N LYS A 100 16.87 1.91 0.79
CA LYS A 100 16.27 1.78 -0.56
C LYS A 100 14.78 2.09 -0.51
N GLU A 101 14.08 1.50 0.47
CA GLU A 101 12.64 1.72 0.64
C GLU A 101 12.34 3.17 1.02
N GLN A 102 13.14 3.76 1.92
CA GLN A 102 13.01 5.18 2.30
C GLN A 102 13.17 6.10 1.08
N HIS A 103 14.13 5.79 0.18
CA HIS A 103 14.33 6.57 -1.03
C HIS A 103 13.13 6.46 -1.99
N GLY A 104 12.66 5.23 -2.26
CA GLY A 104 11.50 5.02 -3.14
C GLY A 104 10.23 5.67 -2.59
N HIS A 105 10.02 5.61 -1.26
CA HIS A 105 8.90 6.25 -0.61
C HIS A 105 8.99 7.78 -0.67
N ALA A 106 10.18 8.36 -0.52
CA ALA A 106 10.40 9.79 -0.68
C ALA A 106 10.01 10.29 -2.09
N GLU A 107 10.43 9.57 -3.14
CA GLU A 107 10.05 9.90 -4.53
C GLU A 107 8.53 9.84 -4.74
N MET A 108 7.86 8.83 -4.14
CA MET A 108 6.41 8.70 -4.22
C MET A 108 5.71 9.85 -3.49
N MET A 109 6.17 10.24 -2.30
CA MET A 109 5.60 11.34 -1.52
C MET A 109 5.85 12.71 -2.15
N GLU A 110 6.95 12.88 -2.88
CA GLU A 110 7.18 14.09 -3.69
C GLU A 110 6.14 14.22 -4.81
N ALA A 111 5.77 13.10 -5.45
CA ALA A 111 4.75 13.06 -6.49
C ALA A 111 3.31 13.16 -5.92
N HIS A 112 3.07 12.66 -4.71
CA HIS A 112 1.76 12.53 -4.09
C HIS A 112 1.77 12.97 -2.61
N PRO A 113 2.03 14.25 -2.30
CA PRO A 113 2.27 14.73 -0.92
C PRO A 113 1.07 14.62 0.03
N ASP A 114 -0.12 14.43 -0.49
CA ASP A 114 -1.36 14.29 0.29
C ASP A 114 -1.75 12.82 0.51
N MET A 115 -0.93 11.86 0.07
CA MET A 115 -1.21 10.44 0.26
C MET A 115 -1.33 10.11 1.76
N VAL A 116 -2.26 9.21 2.08
CA VAL A 116 -2.49 8.69 3.42
C VAL A 116 -2.12 7.22 3.42
N HIS A 117 -1.27 6.82 4.34
CA HIS A 117 -0.73 5.47 4.45
C HIS A 117 -1.42 4.67 5.55
N GLU A 118 -1.84 3.46 5.19
CA GLU A 118 -2.36 2.43 6.09
C GLU A 118 -1.84 1.04 5.66
N GLU A 119 -0.60 1.02 5.17
CA GLU A 119 0.09 -0.19 4.78
C GLU A 119 0.69 -0.89 6.02
N PRO A 120 1.07 -2.17 5.91
CA PRO A 120 1.62 -2.91 7.06
C PRO A 120 2.91 -2.32 7.64
N ASP A 121 3.66 -1.55 6.87
CA ASP A 121 4.91 -0.88 7.23
C ASP A 121 4.80 0.64 7.36
N ALA A 122 3.64 1.23 7.06
CA ALA A 122 3.44 2.68 7.11
C ALA A 122 2.09 3.07 7.70
N VAL A 123 2.08 4.08 8.56
CA VAL A 123 0.87 4.68 9.09
C VAL A 123 0.94 6.20 9.05
N THR A 124 -0.13 6.83 8.56
CA THR A 124 -0.34 8.27 8.70
C THR A 124 -1.16 8.54 9.96
N VAL A 125 -0.73 9.47 10.79
CA VAL A 125 -1.39 9.83 12.05
C VAL A 125 -1.79 11.30 12.04
N GLU A 126 -3.09 11.56 12.11
CA GLU A 126 -3.67 12.90 12.24
C GLU A 126 -3.44 13.45 13.66
N PRO A 127 -3.54 14.78 13.89
CA PRO A 127 -3.41 15.37 15.21
C PRO A 127 -4.21 14.64 16.28
N GLY A 128 -3.54 14.23 17.35
CA GLY A 128 -4.13 13.49 18.47
C GLY A 128 -4.46 12.03 18.22
N GLN A 129 -4.28 11.53 17.00
CA GLN A 129 -4.48 10.10 16.69
C GLN A 129 -3.36 9.23 17.25
N THR A 130 -3.72 7.97 17.44
CA THR A 130 -2.79 6.87 17.73
C THR A 130 -3.11 5.71 16.82
N LYS A 131 -2.10 5.19 16.12
CA LYS A 131 -2.20 4.00 15.26
C LYS A 131 -1.14 2.99 15.65
N MET A 132 -1.34 1.74 15.25
CA MET A 132 -0.40 0.67 15.52
C MET A 132 -0.02 -0.02 14.21
N LEU A 133 1.27 -0.30 14.05
CA LEU A 133 1.77 -1.25 13.08
C LEU A 133 2.57 -2.34 13.79
N VAL A 134 2.56 -3.57 13.24
CA VAL A 134 3.26 -4.71 13.80
C VAL A 134 4.24 -5.23 12.76
N TRP A 135 5.53 -5.23 13.11
CA TRP A 135 6.61 -5.59 12.21
C TRP A 135 7.50 -6.66 12.80
N ARG A 136 7.81 -7.68 12.00
CA ARG A 136 8.81 -8.69 12.31
C ARG A 136 10.10 -8.36 11.59
N PHE A 137 11.15 -7.99 12.34
CA PHE A 137 12.41 -7.57 11.77
C PHE A 137 13.15 -8.70 11.07
N GLY A 138 13.83 -8.35 9.98
CA GLY A 138 14.62 -9.26 9.14
C GLY A 138 16.08 -9.36 9.57
N ALA A 139 16.98 -9.24 8.58
CA ALA A 139 18.43 -9.33 8.77
C ALA A 139 18.99 -8.16 9.61
N PRO A 140 20.16 -8.35 10.27
CA PRO A 140 20.86 -7.26 10.93
C PRO A 140 21.16 -6.11 9.99
N GLY A 141 21.00 -4.87 10.46
CA GLY A 141 21.19 -3.66 9.67
C GLY A 141 20.50 -2.45 10.26
N LEU A 142 20.52 -1.36 9.54
CA LEU A 142 19.80 -0.13 9.89
C LEU A 142 18.46 -0.11 9.16
N VAL A 143 17.40 0.08 9.92
CA VAL A 143 16.04 0.39 9.46
C VAL A 143 15.69 1.76 10.00
N GLU A 144 14.91 2.52 9.26
CA GLU A 144 14.39 3.80 9.73
C GLU A 144 12.87 3.75 9.85
N GLY A 145 12.33 4.43 10.85
CA GLY A 145 10.94 4.84 10.93
C GLY A 145 10.88 6.33 10.63
N ALA A 146 10.42 6.73 9.44
CA ALA A 146 10.56 8.10 8.95
C ALA A 146 9.22 8.73 8.56
N CYS A 147 9.20 10.06 8.46
CA CYS A 147 8.09 10.84 7.93
C CYS A 147 8.55 11.53 6.65
N HIS A 148 7.91 11.21 5.52
CA HIS A 148 8.22 11.81 4.21
C HIS A 148 7.18 12.85 3.75
N LEU A 149 6.36 13.36 4.66
CA LEU A 149 5.62 14.59 4.36
C LEU A 149 6.62 15.71 4.01
N PRO A 150 6.27 16.62 3.09
CA PRO A 150 7.21 17.60 2.55
C PRO A 150 8.03 18.33 3.61
N GLY A 151 9.35 18.19 3.58
CA GLY A 151 10.31 18.83 4.48
C GLY A 151 10.51 18.16 5.84
N HIS A 152 9.72 17.12 6.20
CA HIS A 152 9.81 16.49 7.51
C HIS A 152 11.05 15.61 7.67
N TYR A 153 11.35 14.80 6.66
CA TYR A 153 12.54 13.93 6.64
C TYR A 153 13.83 14.75 6.70
N GLU A 154 13.93 15.79 5.87
CA GLU A 154 15.08 16.71 5.79
C GLU A 154 15.29 17.46 7.11
N ALA A 155 14.20 17.76 7.83
CA ALA A 155 14.28 18.35 9.17
C ALA A 155 14.69 17.34 10.25
N GLY A 156 14.80 16.04 9.90
CA GLY A 156 15.29 14.98 10.78
C GLY A 156 14.19 14.20 11.52
N MET A 157 12.98 14.14 10.96
CA MET A 157 11.88 13.36 11.52
C MET A 157 12.06 11.86 11.23
N VAL A 158 13.04 11.28 11.94
CA VAL A 158 13.50 9.90 11.75
C VAL A 158 13.78 9.25 13.09
N THR A 159 13.28 8.02 13.25
CA THR A 159 13.72 7.05 14.27
C THR A 159 14.69 6.06 13.62
N ARG A 160 15.91 5.97 14.13
CA ARG A 160 16.88 4.95 13.69
C ARG A 160 16.69 3.66 14.47
N ILE A 161 16.51 2.57 13.77
CA ILE A 161 16.26 1.24 14.36
C ILE A 161 17.41 0.32 13.98
N GLN A 162 18.29 0.06 14.95
CA GLN A 162 19.40 -0.88 14.75
C GLN A 162 18.92 -2.32 14.99
N VAL A 163 18.88 -3.12 13.92
CA VAL A 163 18.64 -4.56 14.01
C VAL A 163 19.96 -5.25 14.32
N THR A 164 19.99 -6.04 15.40
CA THR A 164 21.15 -6.83 15.85
C THR A 164 20.85 -8.33 15.78
N GLU A 165 21.87 -9.18 15.91
CA GLU A 165 21.70 -10.64 16.02
C GLU A 165 20.99 -11.05 17.34
#